data_bdc775ed824c3ea23027c2167fffba17
#
_entry.id   bdc775ed824c3ea23027c2167fffba17
#
_cell.length_a   1.000
_cell.length_b   1.000
_cell.length_c   1.000
_cell.angle_alpha   90.00
_cell.angle_beta   90.00
_cell.angle_gamma   90.00
#
_symmetry.space_group_name_H-M   'P 1'
#
loop_
_entity.id
_entity.type
_entity.pdbx_description
1 polymer ?
#
loop_
_entity_poly.entity_id
_entity_poly.type
_entity_poly.pdbx_seq_one_letter_code
_entity_poly.pdbx_strand_id
1 'polypeptide(L)'
;REVVARVREVWPDEKPVFVRISATDWIEDGVSWTVEQSVRLAADLAELGVDLIDVSSGGIAPGSSPDESGPNYQVPHAERIGDGAPDELRVGAVGKITTPEQADAIVANGRADVAIVGREHLRDPYFTLQAARELDALDRVDVPPQYDRAF
;
A
#
# COMPACT_ATOMS: atom_id res chain seq x y z
N ARG A 1 2.52 -11.81 14.06
CA ARG A 1 1.20 -11.99 14.69
C ARG A 1 1.17 -11.44 16.12
N GLU A 2 2.08 -11.85 16.99
CA GLU A 2 2.13 -11.42 18.41
C GLU A 2 2.18 -9.89 18.57
N VAL A 3 2.98 -9.19 17.77
CA VAL A 3 3.07 -7.72 17.79
C VAL A 3 1.71 -7.09 17.46
N VAL A 4 1.02 -7.57 16.42
CA VAL A 4 -0.28 -7.05 16.01
C VAL A 4 -1.34 -7.30 17.08
N ALA A 5 -1.39 -8.52 17.62
CA ALA A 5 -2.29 -8.85 18.73
C ALA A 5 -2.06 -7.89 19.92
N ARG A 6 -0.80 -7.64 20.27
CA ARG A 6 -0.46 -6.72 21.37
C ARG A 6 -0.83 -5.26 21.06
N VAL A 7 -0.69 -4.83 19.81
CA VAL A 7 -1.14 -3.50 19.40
C VAL A 7 -2.65 -3.38 19.56
N ARG A 8 -3.41 -4.36 19.07
CA ARG A 8 -4.87 -4.35 19.18
C ARG A 8 -5.39 -4.32 20.63
N GLU A 9 -4.71 -4.98 21.57
CA GLU A 9 -5.09 -4.95 23.00
C GLU A 9 -5.08 -3.53 23.61
N VAL A 10 -4.27 -2.61 23.07
CA VAL A 10 -4.08 -1.27 23.64
C VAL A 10 -4.51 -0.13 22.71
N TRP A 11 -4.74 -0.43 21.43
CA TRP A 11 -5.18 0.53 20.45
C TRP A 11 -6.70 0.64 20.44
N PRO A 12 -7.28 1.85 20.45
CA PRO A 12 -8.74 2.02 20.45
C PRO A 12 -9.41 1.31 19.26
N ASP A 13 -10.52 0.62 19.51
CA ASP A 13 -11.20 -0.19 18.49
C ASP A 13 -11.71 0.64 17.30
N GLU A 14 -12.06 1.92 17.53
CA GLU A 14 -12.50 2.86 16.50
C GLU A 14 -11.37 3.39 15.61
N LYS A 15 -10.11 3.07 15.92
CA LYS A 15 -8.95 3.49 15.13
C LYS A 15 -8.39 2.34 14.30
N PRO A 16 -8.12 2.58 13.01
CA PRO A 16 -7.58 1.53 12.17
C PRO A 16 -6.15 1.14 12.54
N VAL A 17 -5.81 -0.11 12.27
CA VAL A 17 -4.44 -0.64 12.34
C VAL A 17 -3.97 -1.01 10.94
N PHE A 18 -2.90 -0.37 10.50
CA PHE A 18 -2.25 -0.67 9.22
C PHE A 18 -0.93 -1.39 9.46
N VAL A 19 -0.66 -2.39 8.65
CA VAL A 19 0.59 -3.17 8.73
C VAL A 19 1.31 -3.13 7.39
N ARG A 20 2.55 -2.63 7.36
CA ARG A 20 3.41 -2.76 6.18
C ARG A 20 4.22 -4.04 6.26
N ILE A 21 4.29 -4.74 5.14
CA ILE A 21 5.09 -5.95 4.99
C ILE A 21 6.06 -5.85 3.80
N SER A 22 7.12 -6.67 3.82
CA SER A 22 7.88 -7.04 2.63
C SER A 22 7.27 -8.33 2.08
N ALA A 23 6.50 -8.22 1.00
CA ALA A 23 5.76 -9.34 0.42
C ALA A 23 6.65 -10.47 -0.10
N THR A 24 7.87 -10.13 -0.49
CA THR A 24 8.91 -11.09 -0.94
C THR A 24 10.29 -10.54 -0.63
N ASP A 25 11.25 -11.42 -0.40
CA ASP A 25 12.65 -11.05 -0.17
C ASP A 25 13.45 -10.86 -1.46
N TRP A 26 12.89 -11.21 -2.63
CA TRP A 26 13.59 -11.18 -3.92
C TRP A 26 14.87 -12.08 -3.95
N ILE A 27 14.92 -13.12 -3.16
CA ILE A 27 16.02 -14.07 -3.10
C ILE A 27 15.57 -15.35 -3.82
N GLU A 28 16.23 -15.68 -4.91
CA GLU A 28 15.91 -16.86 -5.73
C GLU A 28 16.48 -18.14 -5.13
N ASP A 29 17.70 -18.08 -4.61
CA ASP A 29 18.40 -19.23 -4.05
C ASP A 29 18.33 -19.28 -2.52
N GLY A 30 17.81 -20.39 -1.97
CA GLY A 30 17.78 -20.63 -0.54
C GLY A 30 16.41 -20.43 0.11
N VAL A 31 16.43 -20.26 1.43
CA VAL A 31 15.22 -20.00 2.21
C VAL A 31 14.90 -18.51 2.19
N SER A 32 13.77 -18.14 1.61
CA SER A 32 13.35 -16.76 1.50
C SER A 32 11.84 -16.64 1.74
N TRP A 33 11.39 -15.42 2.06
CA TRP A 33 9.97 -15.12 2.18
C TRP A 33 9.36 -14.90 0.78
N THR A 34 8.22 -15.51 0.55
CA THR A 34 7.53 -15.51 -0.76
C THR A 34 6.18 -14.79 -0.68
N VAL A 35 5.67 -14.36 -1.84
CA VAL A 35 4.34 -13.73 -1.94
C VAL A 35 3.24 -14.69 -1.46
N GLU A 36 3.37 -15.99 -1.69
CA GLU A 36 2.39 -16.99 -1.23
C GLU A 36 2.35 -17.12 0.30
N GLN A 37 3.48 -16.87 0.97
CA GLN A 37 3.50 -16.78 2.44
C GLN A 37 2.86 -15.48 2.91
N SER A 38 3.02 -14.39 2.17
CA SER A 38 2.36 -13.10 2.46
C SER A 38 0.83 -13.18 2.28
N VAL A 39 0.33 -13.94 1.29
CA VAL A 39 -1.11 -14.22 1.15
C VAL A 39 -1.66 -14.91 2.41
N ARG A 40 -0.96 -15.93 2.92
CA ARG A 40 -1.38 -16.59 4.16
C ARG A 40 -1.30 -15.66 5.38
N LEU A 41 -0.23 -14.86 5.45
CA LEU A 41 -0.08 -13.86 6.52
C LEU A 41 -1.21 -12.82 6.48
N ALA A 42 -1.67 -12.41 5.30
CA ALA A 42 -2.76 -11.45 5.17
C ALA A 42 -4.07 -11.97 5.83
N ALA A 43 -4.40 -13.24 5.63
CA ALA A 43 -5.54 -13.88 6.31
C ALA A 43 -5.35 -13.87 7.83
N ASP A 44 -4.17 -14.26 8.32
CA ASP A 44 -3.85 -14.22 9.76
C ASP A 44 -3.95 -12.80 10.36
N LEU A 45 -3.57 -11.77 9.58
CA LEU A 45 -3.62 -10.37 10.03
C LEU A 45 -5.06 -9.85 10.07
N ALA A 46 -5.89 -10.24 9.10
CA ALA A 46 -7.32 -9.93 9.11
C ALA A 46 -8.01 -10.48 10.35
N GLU A 47 -7.76 -11.75 10.70
CA GLU A 47 -8.30 -12.37 11.93
C GLU A 47 -7.87 -11.63 13.21
N LEU A 48 -6.72 -10.95 13.18
CA LEU A 48 -6.21 -10.14 14.28
C LEU A 48 -6.74 -8.69 14.26
N GLY A 49 -7.64 -8.36 13.34
CA GLY A 49 -8.26 -7.04 13.24
C GLY A 49 -7.36 -5.98 12.59
N VAL A 50 -6.51 -6.37 11.66
CA VAL A 50 -5.80 -5.42 10.78
C VAL A 50 -6.77 -4.92 9.72
N ASP A 51 -6.84 -3.62 9.53
CA ASP A 51 -7.75 -2.98 8.58
C ASP A 51 -7.13 -2.81 7.19
N LEU A 52 -5.80 -2.61 7.12
CA LEU A 52 -5.08 -2.45 5.85
C LEU A 52 -3.68 -3.05 5.92
N ILE A 53 -3.33 -3.79 4.87
CA ILE A 53 -1.96 -4.26 4.62
C ILE A 53 -1.30 -3.41 3.52
N ASP A 54 -0.17 -2.76 3.84
CA ASP A 54 0.63 -1.98 2.90
C ASP A 54 1.74 -2.87 2.33
N VAL A 55 1.61 -3.18 1.05
CA VAL A 55 2.42 -4.20 0.37
C VAL A 55 3.67 -3.59 -0.26
N SER A 56 4.78 -3.71 0.45
CA SER A 56 6.13 -3.42 -0.04
C SER A 56 6.88 -4.71 -0.36
N SER A 57 8.18 -4.64 -0.66
CA SER A 57 9.00 -5.83 -0.93
C SER A 57 10.49 -5.58 -0.69
N GLY A 58 11.24 -6.65 -0.40
CA GLY A 58 12.69 -6.61 -0.22
C GLY A 58 13.18 -5.82 1.00
N GLY A 59 14.47 -5.51 1.00
CA GLY A 59 15.10 -4.70 2.04
C GLY A 59 15.37 -5.44 3.36
N ILE A 60 15.15 -6.74 3.43
CA ILE A 60 15.32 -7.56 4.65
C ILE A 60 16.76 -8.03 4.81
N ALA A 61 17.43 -8.36 3.71
CA ALA A 61 18.78 -8.88 3.69
C ALA A 61 19.61 -8.26 2.55
N PRO A 62 20.95 -8.37 2.58
CA PRO A 62 21.77 -8.00 1.44
C PRO A 62 21.33 -8.75 0.16
N GLY A 63 21.15 -8.02 -0.93
CA GLY A 63 20.67 -8.59 -2.20
C GLY A 63 19.16 -8.80 -2.29
N SER A 64 18.41 -8.51 -1.22
CA SER A 64 16.94 -8.62 -1.21
C SER A 64 16.27 -7.40 -1.88
N SER A 65 16.53 -7.24 -3.15
CA SER A 65 15.93 -6.19 -4.00
C SER A 65 15.79 -6.72 -5.41
N PRO A 66 14.78 -6.31 -6.19
CA PRO A 66 14.76 -6.66 -7.60
C PRO A 66 15.94 -6.01 -8.31
N ASP A 67 16.55 -6.73 -9.25
CA ASP A 67 17.66 -6.22 -10.07
C ASP A 67 17.27 -4.95 -10.82
N GLU A 68 16.03 -4.94 -11.36
CA GLU A 68 15.44 -3.79 -12.01
C GLU A 68 14.05 -3.48 -11.42
N SER A 69 13.87 -2.27 -10.90
CA SER A 69 12.58 -1.81 -10.40
C SER A 69 12.04 -0.68 -11.29
N GLY A 70 10.98 -0.95 -12.03
CA GLY A 70 10.23 0.03 -12.83
C GLY A 70 9.08 0.67 -12.05
N PRO A 71 8.29 1.56 -12.69
CA PRO A 71 7.03 2.05 -12.12
C PRO A 71 6.11 0.89 -11.74
N ASN A 72 5.44 1.01 -10.60
CA ASN A 72 4.44 0.04 -10.12
C ASN A 72 4.99 -1.39 -9.85
N TYR A 73 6.31 -1.56 -9.65
CA TYR A 73 6.96 -2.88 -9.58
C TYR A 73 6.46 -3.79 -8.45
N GLN A 74 5.83 -3.22 -7.41
CA GLN A 74 5.25 -3.97 -6.29
C GLN A 74 3.73 -4.21 -6.42
N VAL A 75 3.07 -3.54 -7.37
CA VAL A 75 1.62 -3.67 -7.58
C VAL A 75 1.18 -5.11 -7.85
N PRO A 76 1.91 -5.94 -8.63
CA PRO A 76 1.54 -7.35 -8.80
C PRO A 76 1.52 -8.16 -7.50
N HIS A 77 2.34 -7.79 -6.51
CA HIS A 77 2.31 -8.44 -5.20
C HIS A 77 1.07 -8.01 -4.39
N ALA A 78 0.70 -6.73 -4.45
CA ALA A 78 -0.53 -6.23 -3.82
C ALA A 78 -1.77 -6.91 -4.42
N GLU A 79 -1.87 -6.97 -5.75
CA GLU A 79 -2.93 -7.65 -6.47
C GLU A 79 -3.02 -9.14 -6.06
N ARG A 80 -1.89 -9.87 -6.06
CA ARG A 80 -1.86 -11.29 -5.66
C ARG A 80 -2.28 -11.51 -4.19
N ILE A 81 -1.90 -10.59 -3.29
CA ILE A 81 -2.33 -10.65 -1.89
C ILE A 81 -3.81 -10.32 -1.78
N GLY A 82 -4.31 -9.31 -2.50
CA GLY A 82 -5.72 -8.94 -2.54
C GLY A 82 -6.62 -10.07 -3.03
N ASP A 83 -6.22 -10.79 -4.08
CA ASP A 83 -6.95 -11.95 -4.60
C ASP A 83 -7.13 -13.08 -3.58
N GLY A 84 -6.25 -13.16 -2.60
CA GLY A 84 -6.29 -14.21 -1.57
C GLY A 84 -6.65 -13.72 -0.17
N ALA A 85 -6.84 -12.43 0.01
CA ALA A 85 -7.19 -11.83 1.30
C ALA A 85 -8.69 -11.91 1.56
N PRO A 86 -9.13 -11.94 2.84
CA PRO A 86 -10.53 -11.73 3.19
C PRO A 86 -11.02 -10.33 2.79
N ASP A 87 -12.31 -10.20 2.44
CA ASP A 87 -12.93 -8.96 1.97
C ASP A 87 -12.84 -7.78 2.97
N GLU A 88 -12.68 -8.08 4.25
CA GLU A 88 -12.55 -7.10 5.33
C GLU A 88 -11.17 -6.42 5.34
N LEU A 89 -10.12 -7.09 4.83
CA LEU A 89 -8.76 -6.56 4.78
C LEU A 89 -8.53 -5.74 3.52
N ARG A 90 -8.26 -4.46 3.67
CA ARG A 90 -7.88 -3.61 2.56
C ARG A 90 -6.41 -3.80 2.19
N VAL A 91 -6.10 -3.67 0.90
CA VAL A 91 -4.74 -3.81 0.39
C VAL A 91 -4.27 -2.50 -0.21
N GLY A 92 -3.12 -2.03 0.27
CA GLY A 92 -2.43 -0.86 -0.26
C GLY A 92 -1.24 -1.26 -1.12
N ALA A 93 -1.13 -0.66 -2.30
CA ALA A 93 0.01 -0.85 -3.21
C ALA A 93 0.93 0.37 -3.17
N VAL A 94 2.23 0.12 -3.00
CA VAL A 94 3.30 1.12 -3.10
C VAL A 94 4.32 0.67 -4.15
N GLY A 95 5.13 1.57 -4.69
CA GLY A 95 6.27 1.19 -5.51
C GLY A 95 6.44 2.04 -6.77
N LYS A 96 7.14 3.16 -6.66
CA LYS A 96 7.39 4.10 -7.77
C LYS A 96 6.09 4.55 -8.48
N ILE A 97 5.04 4.81 -7.71
CA ILE A 97 3.85 5.51 -8.15
C ILE A 97 4.22 6.99 -8.14
N THR A 98 4.22 7.62 -9.30
CA THR A 98 4.77 8.97 -9.50
C THR A 98 3.81 9.92 -10.21
N THR A 99 2.70 9.41 -10.75
CA THR A 99 1.69 10.24 -11.41
C THR A 99 0.29 9.94 -10.91
N PRO A 100 -0.64 10.90 -11.02
CA PRO A 100 -2.05 10.72 -10.68
C PRO A 100 -2.70 9.54 -11.41
N GLU A 101 -2.44 9.40 -12.71
CA GLU A 101 -3.03 8.35 -13.54
C GLU A 101 -2.53 6.95 -13.13
N GLN A 102 -1.28 6.83 -12.68
CA GLN A 102 -0.77 5.57 -12.13
C GLN A 102 -1.52 5.19 -10.85
N ALA A 103 -1.73 6.16 -9.95
CA ALA A 103 -2.44 5.93 -8.70
C ALA A 103 -3.91 5.55 -8.96
N ASP A 104 -4.59 6.30 -9.82
CA ASP A 104 -5.98 6.05 -10.21
C ASP A 104 -6.14 4.68 -10.88
N ALA A 105 -5.27 4.35 -11.85
CA ALA A 105 -5.34 3.08 -12.56
C ALA A 105 -5.17 1.85 -11.65
N ILE A 106 -4.39 1.94 -10.59
CA ILE A 106 -4.23 0.84 -9.62
C ILE A 106 -5.57 0.54 -8.94
N VAL A 107 -6.26 1.58 -8.47
CA VAL A 107 -7.54 1.45 -7.75
C VAL A 107 -8.69 1.15 -8.72
N ALA A 108 -8.79 1.90 -9.81
CA ALA A 108 -9.87 1.75 -10.79
C ALA A 108 -9.88 0.36 -11.47
N ASN A 109 -8.73 -0.27 -11.61
CA ASN A 109 -8.62 -1.63 -12.17
C ASN A 109 -8.68 -2.74 -11.07
N GLY A 110 -8.94 -2.39 -9.83
CA GLY A 110 -9.09 -3.35 -8.73
C GLY A 110 -7.78 -4.07 -8.33
N ARG A 111 -6.62 -3.49 -8.65
CA ARG A 111 -5.32 -4.10 -8.34
C ARG A 111 -4.88 -3.87 -6.88
N ALA A 112 -5.46 -2.87 -6.23
CA ALA A 112 -5.38 -2.61 -4.79
C ALA A 112 -6.52 -1.67 -4.39
N ASP A 113 -6.86 -1.62 -3.10
CA ASP A 113 -7.86 -0.68 -2.58
C ASP A 113 -7.31 0.74 -2.44
N VAL A 114 -6.00 0.86 -2.22
CA VAL A 114 -5.33 2.15 -1.96
C VAL A 114 -3.99 2.21 -2.71
N ALA A 115 -3.75 3.31 -3.39
CA ALA A 115 -2.42 3.67 -3.92
C ALA A 115 -1.64 4.48 -2.89
N ILE A 116 -0.48 3.97 -2.47
CA ILE A 116 0.35 4.58 -1.44
C ILE A 116 1.53 5.30 -2.09
N VAL A 117 1.55 6.63 -1.94
CA VAL A 117 2.54 7.51 -2.55
C VAL A 117 3.48 8.04 -1.47
N GLY A 118 4.77 7.81 -1.62
CA GLY A 118 5.79 8.23 -0.65
C GLY A 118 6.61 9.42 -1.15
N ARG A 119 7.62 9.13 -1.97
CA ARG A 119 8.63 10.13 -2.39
C ARG A 119 8.05 11.30 -3.16
N GLU A 120 6.97 11.12 -3.91
CA GLU A 120 6.30 12.23 -4.60
C GLU A 120 5.70 13.22 -3.60
N HIS A 121 5.09 12.76 -2.50
CA HIS A 121 4.62 13.65 -1.44
C HIS A 121 5.75 14.40 -0.70
N LEU A 122 6.99 13.85 -0.70
CA LEU A 122 8.14 14.58 -0.17
C LEU A 122 8.62 15.68 -1.14
N ARG A 123 8.44 15.49 -2.45
CA ARG A 123 8.79 16.47 -3.49
C ARG A 123 7.69 17.51 -3.65
N ASP A 124 6.45 17.06 -3.59
CA ASP A 124 5.25 17.87 -3.77
C ASP A 124 4.22 17.53 -2.68
N PRO A 125 4.14 18.32 -1.61
CA PRO A 125 3.17 18.14 -0.54
C PRO A 125 1.70 18.24 -1.01
N TYR A 126 1.45 18.85 -2.15
CA TYR A 126 0.13 19.04 -2.73
C TYR A 126 -0.24 18.00 -3.79
N PHE A 127 0.57 16.95 -3.94
CA PHE A 127 0.36 15.89 -4.93
C PHE A 127 -1.10 15.39 -4.97
N THR A 128 -1.73 15.15 -3.81
CA THR A 128 -3.12 14.67 -3.77
C THR A 128 -4.12 15.70 -4.33
N LEU A 129 -3.96 16.98 -4.02
CA LEU A 129 -4.83 18.04 -4.54
C LEU A 129 -4.61 18.26 -6.03
N GLN A 130 -3.36 18.19 -6.49
CA GLN A 130 -3.04 18.28 -7.91
C GLN A 130 -3.58 17.07 -8.67
N ALA A 131 -3.46 15.86 -8.10
CA ALA A 131 -4.04 14.65 -8.66
C ALA A 131 -5.56 14.76 -8.80
N ALA A 132 -6.25 15.26 -7.77
CA ALA A 132 -7.70 15.49 -7.83
C ALA A 132 -8.08 16.48 -8.93
N ARG A 133 -7.28 17.54 -9.13
CA ARG A 133 -7.51 18.49 -10.23
C ARG A 133 -7.26 17.88 -11.60
N GLU A 134 -6.16 17.14 -11.78
CA GLU A 134 -5.79 16.51 -13.05
C GLU A 134 -6.78 15.41 -13.47
N LEU A 135 -7.35 14.73 -12.49
CA LEU A 135 -8.33 13.66 -12.69
C LEU A 135 -9.81 14.17 -12.67
N ASP A 136 -10.02 15.49 -12.66
CA ASP A 136 -11.35 16.11 -12.61
C ASP A 136 -12.21 15.62 -11.42
N ALA A 137 -11.57 15.52 -10.25
CA ALA A 137 -12.14 14.96 -9.01
C ALA A 137 -11.99 15.90 -7.79
N LEU A 138 -11.84 17.21 -8.01
CA LEU A 138 -11.71 18.19 -6.92
C LEU A 138 -12.95 18.25 -6.01
N ASP A 139 -14.12 17.91 -6.54
CA ASP A 139 -15.37 17.81 -5.79
C ASP A 139 -15.40 16.66 -4.75
N ARG A 140 -14.40 15.75 -4.81
CA ARG A 140 -14.26 14.60 -3.91
C ARG A 140 -13.25 14.80 -2.79
N VAL A 141 -12.59 15.96 -2.76
CA VAL A 141 -11.55 16.27 -1.77
C VAL A 141 -11.84 17.60 -1.09
N ASP A 142 -11.59 17.67 0.21
CA ASP A 142 -11.69 18.91 0.96
C ASP A 142 -10.42 19.74 0.74
N VAL A 143 -10.52 20.78 -0.09
CA VAL A 143 -9.42 21.73 -0.24
C VAL A 143 -9.36 22.61 1.01
N PRO A 144 -8.21 22.71 1.71
CA PRO A 144 -8.09 23.61 2.86
C PRO A 144 -8.37 25.07 2.45
N PRO A 145 -9.17 25.84 3.21
CA PRO A 145 -9.66 27.18 2.79
C PRO A 145 -8.55 28.16 2.38
N GLN A 146 -7.36 28.01 2.94
CA GLN A 146 -6.21 28.87 2.58
C GLN A 146 -5.69 28.60 1.16
N TYR A 147 -6.10 27.49 0.53
CA TYR A 147 -5.68 27.08 -0.81
C TYR A 147 -6.80 27.15 -1.86
N ASP A 148 -8.01 27.56 -1.50
CA ASP A 148 -9.19 27.64 -2.42
C ASP A 148 -8.90 28.43 -3.71
N ARG A 149 -7.96 29.38 -3.65
CA ARG A 149 -7.58 30.18 -4.84
C ARG A 149 -6.57 29.48 -5.76
N ALA A 150 -5.98 28.38 -5.32
CA ALA A 150 -4.96 27.64 -6.06
C ALA A 150 -5.51 26.38 -6.74
N PHE A 151 -6.63 25.89 -6.29
CA PHE A 151 -7.37 24.73 -6.76
C PHE A 151 -8.81 25.06 -7.09
#